data_009d0d6f8566c5e5a2962a83d8baab9a
#
_entry.id   009d0d6f8566c5e5a2962a83d8baab9a
#
_cell.length_a   1.000
_cell.length_b   1.000
_cell.length_c   1.000
_cell.angle_alpha   90.00
_cell.angle_beta   90.00
_cell.angle_gamma   90.00
#
_symmetry.space_group_name_H-M   'P 1'
#
loop_
_entity.id
_entity.type
_entity.pdbx_description
1 polymer ?
#
loop_
_entity_poly.entity_id
_entity_poly.type
_entity_poly.pdbx_seq_one_letter_code
_entity_poly.pdbx_strand_id
1 'polypeptide(L)'
;MNNNKRQYGQEIKGHLLTGISWMIPLIVAAGICIALGQVIGGPDVGKHPGTIAWMLNQMGGWGMGLIVPLISAAIAYSIADRPGFAPGLIVGFICGQIGTGFIGGILGGFLVGYTVILLRRSIRLPQSMQGLMPIMVLPVLSTIIAGLLMMTFIGQPIVWLQKALIALLESMQGGSKFVMGAILGAMATFDFGGPVNKTMSLFADGMLVDGIYGPEAVKFVGSMIPPFGITLSWLLTRHKYTRAEKEALKAAFPMGICMITEGVIPIAARDLLRVVGSCVVASAVAGGLIMVWGVEAPVPHGGMFVVPLFTKPWLFCLALGIGTTICGVMLSLLKKPVTEADEEFDDVEDHSVREDDIKFTLE
;
A
#
# COMPACT_ATOMS: atom_id res chain seq x y z
N MET A 1 20.15 20.97 -18.65
CA MET A 1 19.80 19.52 -18.76
C MET A 1 19.31 18.87 -17.47
N ASN A 2 19.71 19.33 -16.28
CA ASN A 2 19.30 18.71 -15.01
C ASN A 2 17.83 19.00 -14.57
N ASN A 3 17.27 20.17 -14.87
CA ASN A 3 15.89 20.52 -14.49
C ASN A 3 14.83 19.69 -15.23
N ASN A 4 14.98 19.44 -16.53
CA ASN A 4 14.03 18.63 -17.29
C ASN A 4 13.97 17.18 -16.79
N LYS A 5 15.12 16.56 -16.47
CA LYS A 5 15.14 15.18 -15.97
C LYS A 5 14.43 15.03 -14.62
N ARG A 6 14.56 16.01 -13.72
CA ARG A 6 13.83 16.06 -12.44
C ARG A 6 12.33 16.22 -12.64
N GLN A 7 11.92 17.02 -13.60
CA GLN A 7 10.50 17.25 -13.92
C GLN A 7 9.84 16.00 -14.49
N TYR A 8 10.46 15.31 -15.46
CA TYR A 8 9.95 14.02 -15.97
C TYR A 8 9.85 12.94 -14.90
N GLY A 9 10.83 12.85 -14.00
CA GLY A 9 10.77 11.89 -12.89
C GLY A 9 9.61 12.17 -11.92
N GLN A 10 9.32 13.44 -11.67
CA GLN A 10 8.19 13.85 -10.83
C GLN A 10 6.85 13.58 -11.50
N GLU A 11 6.73 13.79 -12.81
CA GLU A 11 5.52 13.48 -13.59
C GLU A 11 5.23 11.98 -13.58
N ILE A 12 6.22 11.12 -13.88
CA ILE A 12 6.09 9.65 -13.83
C ILE A 12 5.65 9.20 -12.42
N LYS A 13 6.28 9.74 -11.38
CA LYS A 13 5.90 9.47 -9.98
C LYS A 13 4.46 9.90 -9.71
N GLY A 14 4.03 11.06 -10.20
CA GLY A 14 2.66 11.56 -10.05
C GLY A 14 1.64 10.61 -10.67
N HIS A 15 1.87 10.16 -11.91
CA HIS A 15 0.97 9.23 -12.60
C HIS A 15 0.90 7.88 -11.88
N LEU A 16 2.04 7.36 -11.40
CA LEU A 16 2.08 6.14 -10.62
C LEU A 16 1.28 6.28 -9.32
N LEU A 17 1.48 7.37 -8.56
CA LEU A 17 0.74 7.63 -7.33
C LEU A 17 -0.77 7.76 -7.56
N THR A 18 -1.20 8.34 -8.69
CA THR A 18 -2.62 8.36 -9.08
C THR A 18 -3.17 6.95 -9.26
N GLY A 19 -2.44 6.09 -9.99
CA GLY A 19 -2.83 4.68 -10.16
C GLY A 19 -3.02 3.96 -8.83
N ILE A 20 -2.09 4.16 -7.90
CA ILE A 20 -2.11 3.60 -6.56
C ILE A 20 -3.30 4.10 -5.75
N SER A 21 -3.52 5.43 -5.73
CA SER A 21 -4.60 6.03 -4.93
C SER A 21 -5.98 5.53 -5.35
N TRP A 22 -6.19 5.22 -6.63
CA TRP A 22 -7.43 4.65 -7.13
C TRP A 22 -7.57 3.16 -6.80
N MET A 23 -6.44 2.44 -6.73
CA MET A 23 -6.41 1.01 -6.42
C MET A 23 -6.74 0.72 -4.95
N ILE A 24 -6.27 1.55 -4.01
CA ILE A 24 -6.41 1.31 -2.57
C ILE A 24 -7.86 1.06 -2.13
N PRO A 25 -8.85 1.92 -2.47
CA PRO A 25 -10.25 1.68 -2.06
C PRO A 25 -10.81 0.36 -2.61
N LEU A 26 -10.43 -0.01 -3.84
CA LEU A 26 -10.86 -1.28 -4.44
C LEU A 26 -10.29 -2.47 -3.68
N ILE A 27 -8.98 -2.45 -3.39
CA ILE A 27 -8.30 -3.50 -2.64
C ILE A 27 -8.92 -3.66 -1.25
N VAL A 28 -9.14 -2.55 -0.54
CA VAL A 28 -9.75 -2.56 0.80
C VAL A 28 -11.15 -3.14 0.77
N ALA A 29 -12.00 -2.68 -0.15
CA ALA A 29 -13.37 -3.18 -0.27
C ALA A 29 -13.40 -4.69 -0.62
N ALA A 30 -12.61 -5.11 -1.62
CA ALA A 30 -12.49 -6.50 -2.03
C ALA A 30 -11.94 -7.39 -0.89
N GLY A 31 -10.88 -6.94 -0.22
CA GLY A 31 -10.27 -7.65 0.90
C GLY A 31 -11.23 -7.84 2.08
N ILE A 32 -11.98 -6.80 2.44
CA ILE A 32 -12.99 -6.89 3.52
C ILE A 32 -14.12 -7.86 3.13
N CYS A 33 -14.57 -7.84 1.87
CA CYS A 33 -15.58 -8.79 1.40
C CYS A 33 -15.09 -10.24 1.50
N ILE A 34 -13.84 -10.54 1.09
CA ILE A 34 -13.21 -11.86 1.26
C ILE A 34 -13.17 -12.24 2.74
N ALA A 35 -12.68 -11.31 3.57
CA ALA A 35 -12.53 -11.52 5.00
C ALA A 35 -13.86 -11.86 5.67
N LEU A 36 -14.90 -11.07 5.43
CA LEU A 36 -16.24 -11.32 5.96
C LEU A 36 -16.80 -12.66 5.47
N GLY A 37 -16.64 -12.96 4.18
CA GLY A 37 -17.04 -14.24 3.62
C GLY A 37 -16.40 -15.43 4.34
N GLN A 38 -15.09 -15.35 4.61
CA GLN A 38 -14.35 -16.40 5.30
C GLN A 38 -14.66 -16.47 6.80
N VAL A 39 -14.87 -15.33 7.46
CA VAL A 39 -15.26 -15.30 8.89
C VAL A 39 -16.63 -15.95 9.09
N ILE A 40 -17.59 -15.70 8.20
CA ILE A 40 -18.96 -16.25 8.30
C ILE A 40 -19.02 -17.72 7.84
N GLY A 41 -18.34 -18.05 6.73
CA GLY A 41 -18.44 -19.35 6.07
C GLY A 41 -17.27 -20.33 6.32
N GLY A 42 -16.27 -19.88 7.06
CA GLY A 42 -15.05 -20.66 7.32
C GLY A 42 -14.09 -20.77 6.11
N PRO A 43 -12.99 -21.54 6.27
CA PRO A 43 -11.95 -21.70 5.22
C PRO A 43 -12.49 -22.30 3.91
N ASP A 44 -13.54 -23.11 4.02
CA ASP A 44 -14.15 -23.82 2.89
C ASP A 44 -15.31 -23.05 2.23
N VAL A 45 -15.44 -21.75 2.50
CA VAL A 45 -16.52 -20.90 1.97
C VAL A 45 -16.70 -21.01 0.45
N GLY A 46 -15.62 -21.21 -0.30
CA GLY A 46 -15.65 -21.39 -1.75
C GLY A 46 -16.41 -22.64 -2.22
N LYS A 47 -16.57 -23.66 -1.35
CA LYS A 47 -17.25 -24.92 -1.63
C LYS A 47 -18.77 -24.89 -1.40
N HIS A 48 -19.32 -23.80 -0.86
CA HIS A 48 -20.74 -23.68 -0.50
C HIS A 48 -21.45 -22.57 -1.31
N PRO A 49 -21.62 -22.73 -2.63
CA PRO A 49 -22.23 -21.72 -3.49
C PRO A 49 -23.67 -21.42 -3.05
N GLY A 50 -24.10 -20.17 -3.21
CA GLY A 50 -25.45 -19.72 -2.85
C GLY A 50 -25.62 -19.22 -1.41
N THR A 51 -24.62 -19.39 -0.54
CA THR A 51 -24.64 -18.79 0.80
C THR A 51 -24.19 -17.33 0.77
N ILE A 52 -24.64 -16.53 1.74
CA ILE A 52 -24.20 -15.13 1.87
C ILE A 52 -22.68 -15.06 2.02
N ALA A 53 -22.10 -15.97 2.79
CA ALA A 53 -20.64 -16.06 2.97
C ALA A 53 -19.91 -16.30 1.64
N TRP A 54 -20.41 -17.21 0.81
CA TRP A 54 -19.87 -17.46 -0.53
C TRP A 54 -20.03 -16.23 -1.43
N MET A 55 -21.19 -15.56 -1.40
CA MET A 55 -21.43 -14.36 -2.20
C MET A 55 -20.43 -13.24 -1.84
N LEU A 56 -20.22 -12.98 -0.54
CA LEU A 56 -19.24 -12.01 -0.08
C LEU A 56 -17.81 -12.36 -0.54
N ASN A 57 -17.42 -13.63 -0.38
CA ASN A 57 -16.11 -14.10 -0.82
C ASN A 57 -15.92 -13.93 -2.35
N GLN A 58 -16.95 -14.25 -3.13
CA GLN A 58 -16.92 -14.08 -4.60
C GLN A 58 -16.87 -12.61 -5.02
N MET A 59 -17.67 -11.73 -4.38
CA MET A 59 -17.60 -10.29 -4.64
C MET A 59 -16.19 -9.75 -4.40
N GLY A 60 -15.55 -10.17 -3.31
CA GLY A 60 -14.19 -9.80 -3.03
C GLY A 60 -13.19 -10.37 -4.04
N GLY A 61 -13.33 -11.65 -4.43
CA GLY A 61 -12.47 -12.28 -5.43
C GLY A 61 -12.56 -11.60 -6.81
N TRP A 62 -13.77 -11.26 -7.24
CA TRP A 62 -13.97 -10.49 -8.49
C TRP A 62 -13.40 -9.08 -8.37
N GLY A 63 -13.55 -8.43 -7.20
CA GLY A 63 -12.93 -7.12 -6.92
C GLY A 63 -11.40 -7.16 -7.02
N MET A 64 -10.77 -8.20 -6.46
CA MET A 64 -9.31 -8.41 -6.58
C MET A 64 -8.87 -8.57 -8.04
N GLY A 65 -9.67 -9.24 -8.87
CA GLY A 65 -9.41 -9.38 -10.31
C GLY A 65 -9.45 -8.07 -11.10
N LEU A 66 -10.05 -7.01 -10.54
CA LEU A 66 -10.10 -5.68 -11.17
C LEU A 66 -8.89 -4.80 -10.83
N ILE A 67 -7.98 -5.22 -9.95
CA ILE A 67 -6.85 -4.39 -9.49
C ILE A 67 -5.94 -4.01 -10.66
N VAL A 68 -5.51 -5.00 -11.45
CA VAL A 68 -4.61 -4.77 -12.60
C VAL A 68 -5.27 -3.92 -13.68
N PRO A 69 -6.53 -4.17 -14.09
CA PRO A 69 -7.28 -3.28 -14.96
C PRO A 69 -7.39 -1.85 -14.43
N LEU A 70 -7.72 -1.68 -13.14
CA LEU A 70 -7.94 -0.37 -12.56
C LEU A 70 -6.66 0.46 -12.47
N ILE A 71 -5.54 -0.11 -12.02
CA ILE A 71 -4.27 0.64 -11.95
C ILE A 71 -3.82 1.09 -13.33
N SER A 72 -3.95 0.23 -14.34
CA SER A 72 -3.64 0.58 -15.73
C SER A 72 -4.54 1.71 -16.25
N ALA A 73 -5.84 1.64 -16.00
CA ALA A 73 -6.79 2.67 -16.36
C ALA A 73 -6.52 4.01 -15.67
N ALA A 74 -6.21 4.00 -14.38
CA ALA A 74 -5.96 5.20 -13.60
C ALA A 74 -4.65 5.89 -14.01
N ILE A 75 -3.60 5.14 -14.31
CA ILE A 75 -2.35 5.67 -14.86
C ILE A 75 -2.60 6.28 -16.24
N ALA A 76 -3.27 5.56 -17.14
CA ALA A 76 -3.60 6.06 -18.47
C ALA A 76 -4.49 7.31 -18.42
N TYR A 77 -5.45 7.35 -17.50
CA TYR A 77 -6.28 8.54 -17.22
C TYR A 77 -5.44 9.71 -16.74
N SER A 78 -4.54 9.49 -15.81
CA SER A 78 -3.65 10.54 -15.27
C SER A 78 -2.74 11.15 -16.34
N ILE A 79 -2.40 10.39 -17.41
CA ILE A 79 -1.55 10.84 -18.50
C ILE A 79 -2.37 11.50 -19.62
N ALA A 80 -3.47 10.90 -20.02
CA ALA A 80 -4.21 11.22 -21.26
C ALA A 80 -5.68 11.61 -21.04
N ASP A 81 -6.09 11.74 -19.77
CA ASP A 81 -7.46 12.10 -19.38
C ASP A 81 -8.49 11.02 -19.82
N ARG A 82 -9.75 11.41 -20.00
CA ARG A 82 -10.88 10.50 -20.35
C ARG A 82 -10.60 9.54 -21.50
N PRO A 83 -9.98 9.96 -22.62
CA PRO A 83 -9.68 9.04 -23.74
C PRO A 83 -8.73 7.89 -23.37
N GLY A 84 -7.91 8.05 -22.32
CA GLY A 84 -6.99 7.02 -21.85
C GLY A 84 -7.63 5.96 -20.95
N PHE A 85 -8.75 6.28 -20.29
CA PHE A 85 -9.32 5.41 -19.25
C PHE A 85 -9.77 4.05 -19.79
N ALA A 86 -10.64 4.02 -20.78
CA ALA A 86 -11.19 2.78 -21.34
C ALA A 86 -10.11 1.88 -21.97
N PRO A 87 -9.21 2.41 -22.82
CA PRO A 87 -8.08 1.62 -23.31
C PRO A 87 -7.17 1.10 -22.22
N GLY A 88 -6.91 1.92 -21.19
CA GLY A 88 -6.13 1.52 -20.02
C GLY A 88 -6.77 0.35 -19.27
N LEU A 89 -8.09 0.36 -19.11
CA LEU A 89 -8.84 -0.73 -18.49
C LEU A 89 -8.72 -2.03 -19.30
N ILE A 90 -8.89 -1.95 -20.62
CA ILE A 90 -8.81 -3.12 -21.51
C ILE A 90 -7.38 -3.69 -21.52
N VAL A 91 -6.36 -2.84 -21.68
CA VAL A 91 -4.97 -3.30 -21.70
C VAL A 91 -4.55 -3.84 -20.34
N GLY A 92 -5.01 -3.24 -19.24
CA GLY A 92 -4.81 -3.79 -17.90
C GLY A 92 -5.46 -5.16 -17.70
N PHE A 93 -6.66 -5.38 -18.25
CA PHE A 93 -7.31 -6.68 -18.28
C PHE A 93 -6.48 -7.71 -19.09
N ILE A 94 -6.00 -7.32 -20.28
CA ILE A 94 -5.09 -8.14 -21.08
C ILE A 94 -3.85 -8.52 -20.27
N CYS A 95 -3.25 -7.57 -19.54
CA CYS A 95 -2.09 -7.82 -18.68
C CYS A 95 -2.36 -8.93 -17.65
N GLY A 96 -3.54 -8.92 -17.04
CA GLY A 96 -3.97 -10.00 -16.13
C GLY A 96 -4.07 -11.34 -16.86
N GLN A 97 -4.67 -11.38 -18.05
CA GLN A 97 -4.88 -12.63 -18.82
C GLN A 97 -3.59 -13.25 -19.35
N ILE A 98 -2.61 -12.43 -19.76
CA ILE A 98 -1.31 -12.94 -20.27
C ILE A 98 -0.29 -13.22 -19.14
N GLY A 99 -0.67 -13.02 -17.88
CA GLY A 99 0.17 -13.32 -16.71
C GLY A 99 1.31 -12.33 -16.49
N THR A 100 1.19 -11.08 -16.94
CA THR A 100 2.14 -10.01 -16.61
C THR A 100 1.87 -9.36 -15.25
N GLY A 101 0.75 -9.71 -14.62
CA GLY A 101 0.36 -9.31 -13.29
C GLY A 101 0.36 -7.80 -13.05
N PHE A 102 0.71 -7.42 -11.84
CA PHE A 102 0.70 -6.04 -11.37
C PHE A 102 1.70 -5.14 -12.15
N ILE A 103 2.92 -5.66 -12.41
CA ILE A 103 3.96 -4.92 -13.17
C ILE A 103 3.45 -4.60 -14.57
N GLY A 104 2.83 -5.59 -15.23
CA GLY A 104 2.22 -5.41 -16.54
C GLY A 104 1.12 -4.36 -16.54
N GLY A 105 0.29 -4.32 -15.50
CA GLY A 105 -0.76 -3.30 -15.34
C GLY A 105 -0.21 -1.88 -15.28
N ILE A 106 0.85 -1.66 -14.50
CA ILE A 106 1.54 -0.37 -14.42
C ILE A 106 2.09 0.03 -15.79
N LEU A 107 2.89 -0.83 -16.42
CA LEU A 107 3.51 -0.55 -17.72
C LEU A 107 2.46 -0.39 -18.83
N GLY A 108 1.38 -1.18 -18.79
CA GLY A 108 0.23 -1.07 -19.69
C GLY A 108 -0.44 0.30 -19.61
N GLY A 109 -0.62 0.82 -18.40
CA GLY A 109 -1.18 2.15 -18.16
C GLY A 109 -0.33 3.27 -18.77
N PHE A 110 0.99 3.22 -18.57
CA PHE A 110 1.92 4.16 -19.20
C PHE A 110 1.90 4.02 -20.74
N LEU A 111 1.98 2.79 -21.24
CA LEU A 111 1.94 2.52 -22.67
C LEU A 111 0.69 3.11 -23.33
N VAL A 112 -0.48 2.87 -22.76
CA VAL A 112 -1.75 3.42 -23.26
C VAL A 112 -1.75 4.94 -23.17
N GLY A 113 -1.42 5.52 -22.02
CA GLY A 113 -1.47 6.96 -21.82
C GLY A 113 -0.61 7.70 -22.84
N TYR A 114 0.63 7.28 -23.05
CA TYR A 114 1.53 7.90 -24.01
C TYR A 114 1.12 7.60 -25.47
N THR A 115 0.54 6.43 -25.76
CA THR A 115 -0.02 6.12 -27.09
C THR A 115 -1.16 7.06 -27.43
N VAL A 116 -2.06 7.34 -26.48
CA VAL A 116 -3.17 8.30 -26.68
C VAL A 116 -2.63 9.69 -26.96
N ILE A 117 -1.63 10.16 -26.20
CA ILE A 117 -1.00 11.48 -26.45
C ILE A 117 -0.38 11.54 -27.86
N LEU A 118 0.35 10.48 -28.24
CA LEU A 118 0.98 10.40 -29.57
C LEU A 118 -0.06 10.45 -30.68
N LEU A 119 -1.12 9.65 -30.59
CA LEU A 119 -2.22 9.63 -31.57
C LEU A 119 -2.94 10.98 -31.66
N ARG A 120 -3.21 11.61 -30.52
CA ARG A 120 -3.84 12.94 -30.45
C ARG A 120 -3.01 14.02 -31.15
N ARG A 121 -1.67 13.92 -31.13
CA ARG A 121 -0.78 14.85 -31.84
C ARG A 121 -0.66 14.54 -33.32
N SER A 122 -0.76 13.27 -33.72
CA SER A 122 -0.51 12.80 -35.07
C SER A 122 -1.75 12.86 -35.95
N ILE A 123 -2.95 12.64 -35.40
CA ILE A 123 -4.20 12.55 -36.16
C ILE A 123 -4.92 13.88 -36.12
N ARG A 124 -5.22 14.42 -37.30
CA ARG A 124 -6.03 15.64 -37.48
C ARG A 124 -7.32 15.29 -38.21
N LEU A 125 -8.46 15.44 -37.55
CA LEU A 125 -9.77 15.24 -38.17
C LEU A 125 -10.36 16.58 -38.66
N PRO A 126 -11.19 16.57 -39.72
CA PRO A 126 -12.00 17.72 -40.11
C PRO A 126 -12.89 18.22 -38.96
N GLN A 127 -13.25 19.49 -38.98
CA GLN A 127 -14.05 20.11 -37.89
C GLN A 127 -15.36 19.37 -37.60
N SER A 128 -16.04 18.86 -38.63
CA SER A 128 -17.28 18.08 -38.51
C SER A 128 -17.13 16.76 -37.78
N MET A 129 -15.88 16.20 -37.68
CA MET A 129 -15.59 14.90 -37.08
C MET A 129 -14.79 15.00 -35.80
N GLN A 130 -14.43 16.20 -35.33
CA GLN A 130 -13.61 16.39 -34.16
C GLN A 130 -14.18 15.76 -32.86
N GLY A 131 -15.54 15.71 -32.74
CA GLY A 131 -16.20 15.05 -31.62
C GLY A 131 -15.97 13.53 -31.55
N LEU A 132 -15.63 12.87 -32.67
CA LEU A 132 -15.32 11.43 -32.70
C LEU A 132 -13.92 11.12 -32.17
N MET A 133 -13.02 12.12 -32.11
CA MET A 133 -11.64 11.94 -31.70
C MET A 133 -11.54 11.32 -30.31
N PRO A 134 -12.09 11.92 -29.21
CA PRO A 134 -11.95 11.40 -27.87
C PRO A 134 -12.82 10.17 -27.57
N ILE A 135 -13.92 9.96 -28.31
CA ILE A 135 -14.90 8.94 -28.00
C ILE A 135 -14.60 7.63 -28.73
N MET A 136 -14.12 7.70 -29.99
CA MET A 136 -13.93 6.53 -30.82
C MET A 136 -12.49 6.38 -31.33
N VAL A 137 -11.92 7.40 -31.97
CA VAL A 137 -10.62 7.26 -32.65
C VAL A 137 -9.49 6.96 -31.68
N LEU A 138 -9.33 7.78 -30.64
CA LEU A 138 -8.27 7.60 -29.68
C LEU A 138 -8.45 6.29 -28.87
N PRO A 139 -9.63 5.97 -28.29
CA PRO A 139 -9.79 4.74 -27.55
C PRO A 139 -9.58 3.48 -28.39
N VAL A 140 -10.11 3.41 -29.59
CA VAL A 140 -9.99 2.23 -30.46
C VAL A 140 -8.54 2.02 -30.88
N LEU A 141 -7.90 3.04 -31.44
CA LEU A 141 -6.53 2.92 -31.95
C LEU A 141 -5.52 2.66 -30.83
N SER A 142 -5.66 3.34 -29.69
CA SER A 142 -4.75 3.12 -28.55
C SER A 142 -4.93 1.73 -27.94
N THR A 143 -6.15 1.21 -27.86
CA THR A 143 -6.40 -0.18 -27.43
C THR A 143 -5.73 -1.18 -28.35
N ILE A 144 -5.90 -1.03 -29.67
CA ILE A 144 -5.32 -1.94 -30.66
C ILE A 144 -3.78 -1.88 -30.58
N ILE A 145 -3.21 -0.68 -30.64
CA ILE A 145 -1.75 -0.51 -30.65
C ILE A 145 -1.13 -0.99 -29.35
N ALA A 146 -1.59 -0.47 -28.21
CA ALA A 146 -1.01 -0.82 -26.92
C ALA A 146 -1.31 -2.28 -26.55
N GLY A 147 -2.50 -2.80 -26.86
CA GLY A 147 -2.87 -4.19 -26.63
C GLY A 147 -2.00 -5.16 -27.42
N LEU A 148 -1.82 -4.92 -28.73
CA LEU A 148 -0.96 -5.75 -29.57
C LEU A 148 0.51 -5.68 -29.10
N LEU A 149 1.03 -4.48 -28.80
CA LEU A 149 2.38 -4.33 -28.28
C LEU A 149 2.58 -5.09 -26.96
N MET A 150 1.58 -5.02 -26.07
CA MET A 150 1.64 -5.75 -24.80
C MET A 150 1.60 -7.27 -25.03
N MET A 151 0.73 -7.76 -25.90
CA MET A 151 0.60 -9.20 -26.14
C MET A 151 1.80 -9.81 -26.89
N THR A 152 2.44 -9.05 -27.80
CA THR A 152 3.49 -9.61 -28.70
C THR A 152 4.91 -9.32 -28.21
N PHE A 153 5.21 -8.10 -27.76
CA PHE A 153 6.59 -7.66 -27.50
C PHE A 153 6.87 -7.38 -26.04
N ILE A 154 6.00 -6.63 -25.35
CA ILE A 154 6.28 -6.10 -23.99
C ILE A 154 5.93 -7.13 -22.92
N GLY A 155 4.85 -7.90 -23.13
CA GLY A 155 4.35 -8.82 -22.10
C GLY A 155 5.30 -9.97 -21.80
N GLN A 156 5.93 -10.57 -22.82
CA GLN A 156 6.80 -11.74 -22.62
C GLN A 156 8.01 -11.45 -21.69
N PRO A 157 8.77 -10.36 -21.87
CA PRO A 157 9.83 -9.99 -20.93
C PRO A 157 9.32 -9.76 -19.50
N ILE A 158 8.11 -9.17 -19.34
CA ILE A 158 7.49 -8.93 -18.03
C ILE A 158 7.11 -10.25 -17.36
N VAL A 159 6.47 -11.17 -18.09
CA VAL A 159 6.15 -12.52 -17.60
C VAL A 159 7.41 -13.26 -17.16
N TRP A 160 8.48 -13.17 -17.94
CA TRP A 160 9.75 -13.77 -17.57
C TRP A 160 10.33 -13.14 -16.28
N LEU A 161 10.33 -11.81 -16.19
CA LEU A 161 10.79 -11.10 -14.99
C LEU A 161 9.97 -11.49 -13.76
N GLN A 162 8.65 -11.54 -13.89
CA GLN A 162 7.75 -11.92 -12.81
C GLN A 162 7.99 -13.35 -12.35
N LYS A 163 8.09 -14.30 -13.27
CA LYS A 163 8.43 -15.69 -12.94
C LYS A 163 9.80 -15.80 -12.27
N ALA A 164 10.79 -15.02 -12.70
CA ALA A 164 12.10 -14.99 -12.08
C ALA A 164 12.04 -14.43 -10.64
N LEU A 165 11.24 -13.39 -10.39
CA LEU A 165 11.02 -12.86 -9.04
C LEU A 165 10.32 -13.88 -8.15
N ILE A 166 9.27 -14.55 -8.64
CA ILE A 166 8.57 -15.61 -7.89
C ILE A 166 9.55 -16.75 -7.55
N ALA A 167 10.29 -17.25 -8.53
CA ALA A 167 11.27 -18.32 -8.33
C ALA A 167 12.38 -17.90 -7.34
N LEU A 168 12.83 -16.65 -7.38
CA LEU A 168 13.76 -16.10 -6.41
C LEU A 168 13.19 -16.16 -4.99
N LEU A 169 11.96 -15.69 -4.80
CA LEU A 169 11.29 -15.71 -3.50
C LEU A 169 11.07 -17.13 -2.96
N GLU A 170 10.65 -18.06 -3.84
CA GLU A 170 10.47 -19.46 -3.49
C GLU A 170 11.80 -20.16 -3.17
N SER A 171 12.88 -19.79 -3.85
CA SER A 171 14.21 -20.33 -3.60
C SER A 171 14.86 -19.87 -2.30
N MET A 172 14.39 -18.74 -1.75
CA MET A 172 14.90 -18.21 -0.49
C MET A 172 14.58 -19.13 0.67
N GLN A 173 15.57 -19.41 1.54
CA GLN A 173 15.41 -20.23 2.74
C GLN A 173 16.11 -19.61 3.94
N GLY A 174 15.58 -19.88 5.13
CA GLY A 174 16.24 -19.50 6.39
C GLY A 174 16.70 -18.05 6.45
N GLY A 175 18.01 -17.84 6.48
CA GLY A 175 18.62 -16.51 6.65
C GLY A 175 18.29 -15.51 5.55
N SER A 176 18.17 -15.94 4.29
CA SER A 176 17.82 -15.03 3.18
C SER A 176 16.36 -14.58 3.26
N LYS A 177 15.43 -15.45 3.68
CA LYS A 177 14.05 -15.06 4.00
C LYS A 177 13.99 -14.05 5.15
N PHE A 178 14.80 -14.26 6.19
CA PHE A 178 14.88 -13.32 7.31
C PHE A 178 15.33 -11.94 6.84
N VAL A 179 16.41 -11.87 6.08
CA VAL A 179 16.95 -10.59 5.57
C VAL A 179 15.92 -9.85 4.71
N MET A 180 15.24 -10.57 3.82
CA MET A 180 14.20 -9.98 2.99
C MET A 180 13.05 -9.44 3.86
N GLY A 181 12.53 -10.24 4.80
CA GLY A 181 11.49 -9.81 5.72
C GLY A 181 11.91 -8.63 6.59
N ALA A 182 13.19 -8.61 7.00
CA ALA A 182 13.75 -7.50 7.77
C ALA A 182 13.81 -6.20 6.96
N ILE A 183 14.22 -6.26 5.69
CA ILE A 183 14.22 -5.08 4.80
C ILE A 183 12.81 -4.57 4.59
N LEU A 184 11.87 -5.46 4.25
CA LEU A 184 10.46 -5.07 4.02
C LEU A 184 9.82 -4.51 5.30
N GLY A 185 10.07 -5.12 6.46
CA GLY A 185 9.58 -4.64 7.74
C GLY A 185 10.16 -3.27 8.11
N ALA A 186 11.45 -3.06 7.88
CA ALA A 186 12.09 -1.75 8.06
C ALA A 186 11.46 -0.67 7.18
N MET A 187 11.24 -0.98 5.88
CA MET A 187 10.60 -0.05 4.93
C MET A 187 9.16 0.28 5.31
N ALA A 188 8.42 -0.70 5.85
CA ALA A 188 7.03 -0.51 6.26
C ALA A 188 6.84 0.50 7.39
N THR A 189 7.90 0.81 8.16
CA THR A 189 7.84 1.71 9.32
C THR A 189 8.70 2.95 9.19
N PHE A 190 9.51 3.05 8.15
CA PHE A 190 10.53 4.08 8.02
C PHE A 190 9.98 5.51 8.06
N ASP A 191 8.84 5.76 7.43
CA ASP A 191 8.25 7.07 7.25
C ASP A 191 6.74 7.13 7.53
N PHE A 192 6.20 6.14 8.28
CA PHE A 192 4.82 6.09 8.80
C PHE A 192 3.73 6.49 7.78
N GLY A 193 3.70 5.84 6.63
CA GLY A 193 2.77 6.13 5.53
C GLY A 193 3.35 7.03 4.43
N GLY A 194 4.63 7.39 4.52
CA GLY A 194 5.35 8.17 3.51
C GLY A 194 5.77 7.35 2.27
N PRO A 195 6.66 7.93 1.43
CA PRO A 195 7.07 7.31 0.16
C PRO A 195 7.70 5.91 0.27
N VAL A 196 8.48 5.66 1.34
CA VAL A 196 9.16 4.36 1.54
C VAL A 196 8.16 3.29 1.95
N ASN A 197 7.29 3.61 2.91
CA ASN A 197 6.18 2.74 3.32
C ASN A 197 5.27 2.42 2.13
N LYS A 198 4.87 3.44 1.34
CA LYS A 198 4.04 3.23 0.14
C LYS A 198 4.71 2.36 -0.91
N THR A 199 6.02 2.48 -1.10
CA THR A 199 6.77 1.61 -2.03
C THR A 199 6.74 0.16 -1.56
N MET A 200 6.95 -0.07 -0.27
CA MET A 200 6.85 -1.41 0.32
C MET A 200 5.43 -1.97 0.22
N SER A 201 4.42 -1.15 0.53
CA SER A 201 3.01 -1.57 0.43
C SER A 201 2.65 -1.97 -1.00
N LEU A 202 3.08 -1.19 -1.99
CA LEU A 202 2.89 -1.52 -3.41
C LEU A 202 3.54 -2.82 -3.82
N PHE A 203 4.75 -3.07 -3.33
CA PHE A 203 5.43 -4.34 -3.58
C PHE A 203 4.62 -5.50 -2.98
N ALA A 204 4.16 -5.38 -1.74
CA ALA A 204 3.36 -6.39 -1.07
C ALA A 204 2.01 -6.63 -1.77
N ASP A 205 1.29 -5.54 -2.10
CA ASP A 205 0.02 -5.60 -2.84
C ASP A 205 0.19 -6.24 -4.23
N GLY A 206 1.30 -5.92 -4.92
CA GLY A 206 1.66 -6.55 -6.19
C GLY A 206 1.90 -8.05 -6.04
N MET A 207 2.66 -8.46 -5.04
CA MET A 207 2.91 -9.87 -4.74
C MET A 207 1.63 -10.61 -4.34
N LEU A 208 0.74 -9.95 -3.60
CA LEU A 208 -0.58 -10.51 -3.25
C LEU A 208 -1.41 -10.84 -4.49
N VAL A 209 -1.44 -9.93 -5.48
CA VAL A 209 -2.14 -10.16 -6.77
C VAL A 209 -1.55 -11.34 -7.52
N ASP A 210 -0.24 -11.55 -7.39
CA ASP A 210 0.51 -12.62 -8.03
C ASP A 210 0.49 -13.95 -7.22
N GLY A 211 -0.28 -14.00 -6.12
CA GLY A 211 -0.46 -15.18 -5.28
C GLY A 211 0.62 -15.41 -4.23
N ILE A 212 1.47 -14.44 -3.96
CA ILE A 212 2.53 -14.50 -2.96
C ILE A 212 2.15 -13.64 -1.76
N TYR A 213 1.80 -14.27 -0.65
CA TYR A 213 1.15 -13.63 0.50
C TYR A 213 2.10 -13.28 1.67
N GLY A 214 3.35 -13.77 1.63
CA GLY A 214 4.33 -13.53 2.70
C GLY A 214 4.68 -12.05 2.90
N PRO A 215 5.03 -11.28 1.85
CA PRO A 215 5.30 -9.85 1.96
C PRO A 215 4.13 -9.05 2.52
N GLU A 216 2.89 -9.50 2.25
CA GLU A 216 1.69 -8.87 2.79
C GLU A 216 1.62 -9.02 4.32
N ALA A 217 1.92 -10.20 4.85
CA ALA A 217 1.99 -10.41 6.30
C ALA A 217 3.08 -9.56 6.97
N VAL A 218 4.20 -9.29 6.26
CA VAL A 218 5.23 -8.36 6.74
C VAL A 218 4.70 -6.92 6.76
N LYS A 219 3.94 -6.51 5.74
CA LYS A 219 3.29 -5.19 5.71
C LYS A 219 2.37 -4.99 6.92
N PHE A 220 1.57 -6.00 7.25
CA PHE A 220 0.70 -5.97 8.43
C PHE A 220 1.50 -5.76 9.72
N VAL A 221 2.47 -6.63 9.99
CA VAL A 221 3.23 -6.55 11.25
C VAL A 221 4.00 -5.24 11.35
N GLY A 222 4.63 -4.79 10.24
CA GLY A 222 5.36 -3.53 10.19
C GLY A 222 4.47 -2.31 10.45
N SER A 223 3.28 -2.27 9.86
CA SER A 223 2.35 -1.16 10.06
C SER A 223 1.73 -1.13 11.46
N MET A 224 1.63 -2.26 12.16
CA MET A 224 1.01 -2.33 13.49
C MET A 224 1.99 -2.11 14.64
N ILE A 225 3.26 -2.40 14.46
CA ILE A 225 4.28 -2.25 15.51
C ILE A 225 4.42 -0.81 16.02
N PRO A 226 4.47 0.27 15.19
CA PRO A 226 4.67 1.62 15.69
C PRO A 226 3.63 2.05 16.73
N PRO A 227 2.32 2.01 16.45
CA PRO A 227 1.33 2.43 17.44
C PRO A 227 1.33 1.56 18.70
N PHE A 228 1.55 0.26 18.57
CA PHE A 228 1.59 -0.63 19.74
C PHE A 228 2.89 -0.49 20.53
N GLY A 229 4.04 -0.41 19.87
CA GLY A 229 5.34 -0.27 20.51
C GLY A 229 5.51 1.07 21.22
N ILE A 230 5.08 2.17 20.62
CA ILE A 230 5.14 3.50 21.25
C ILE A 230 4.17 3.55 22.45
N THR A 231 2.99 2.95 22.32
CA THR A 231 2.04 2.84 23.45
C THR A 231 2.65 2.04 24.59
N LEU A 232 3.32 0.93 24.30
CA LEU A 232 4.02 0.14 25.33
C LEU A 232 5.14 0.96 25.99
N SER A 233 5.93 1.71 25.21
CA SER A 233 6.94 2.61 25.74
C SER A 233 6.34 3.65 26.69
N TRP A 234 5.21 4.24 26.32
CA TRP A 234 4.51 5.17 27.20
C TRP A 234 4.05 4.49 28.50
N LEU A 235 3.52 3.29 28.45
CA LEU A 235 3.11 2.56 29.65
C LEU A 235 4.27 2.27 30.58
N LEU A 236 5.48 1.98 30.03
CA LEU A 236 6.70 1.71 30.80
C LEU A 236 7.34 2.98 31.36
N THR A 237 7.29 4.11 30.63
CA THR A 237 8.02 5.34 30.98
C THR A 237 7.15 6.60 30.80
N ARG A 238 6.04 6.68 31.53
CA ARG A 238 5.03 7.74 31.41
C ARG A 238 5.58 9.17 31.56
N HIS A 239 6.65 9.35 32.30
CA HIS A 239 7.31 10.64 32.53
C HIS A 239 8.13 11.15 31.35
N LYS A 240 8.31 10.33 30.31
CA LYS A 240 9.02 10.68 29.08
C LYS A 240 8.09 11.17 27.96
N TYR A 241 6.81 11.33 28.23
CA TYR A 241 5.80 11.72 27.24
C TYR A 241 5.05 12.97 27.70
N THR A 242 4.93 13.96 26.84
CA THR A 242 4.17 15.17 27.10
C THR A 242 2.65 14.91 27.12
N ARG A 243 1.86 15.90 27.51
CA ARG A 243 0.39 15.79 27.49
C ARG A 243 -0.13 15.58 26.08
N ALA A 244 0.35 16.33 25.09
CA ALA A 244 -0.04 16.21 23.70
C ALA A 244 0.32 14.83 23.12
N GLU A 245 1.51 14.29 23.41
CA GLU A 245 1.89 12.94 22.98
C GLU A 245 0.97 11.87 23.57
N LYS A 246 0.55 12.02 24.85
CA LYS A 246 -0.38 11.09 25.50
C LYS A 246 -1.76 11.10 24.85
N GLU A 247 -2.28 12.29 24.48
CA GLU A 247 -3.55 12.39 23.77
C GLU A 247 -3.44 11.79 22.35
N ALA A 248 -2.35 12.07 21.62
CA ALA A 248 -2.10 11.45 20.33
C ALA A 248 -2.07 9.91 20.41
N LEU A 249 -1.48 9.33 21.47
CA LEU A 249 -1.43 7.87 21.67
C LEU A 249 -2.80 7.24 21.91
N LYS A 250 -3.74 7.96 22.54
CA LYS A 250 -5.11 7.45 22.73
C LYS A 250 -5.82 7.24 21.40
N ALA A 251 -5.50 8.04 20.38
CA ALA A 251 -6.01 7.86 19.02
C ALA A 251 -5.16 6.86 18.23
N ALA A 252 -3.82 6.91 18.35
CA ALA A 252 -2.90 6.08 17.59
C ALA A 252 -3.06 4.58 17.90
N PHE A 253 -3.34 4.20 19.15
CA PHE A 253 -3.49 2.79 19.54
C PHE A 253 -4.68 2.10 18.82
N PRO A 254 -5.91 2.64 18.84
CA PRO A 254 -7.02 2.10 18.05
C PRO A 254 -6.75 2.11 16.53
N MET A 255 -6.08 3.16 16.03
CA MET A 255 -5.66 3.23 14.63
C MET A 255 -4.71 2.07 14.28
N GLY A 256 -3.81 1.71 15.19
CA GLY A 256 -2.91 0.56 15.04
C GLY A 256 -3.66 -0.78 14.92
N ILE A 257 -4.78 -0.96 15.61
CA ILE A 257 -5.64 -2.14 15.46
C ILE A 257 -6.15 -2.24 14.01
N CYS A 258 -6.42 -1.10 13.36
CA CYS A 258 -6.85 -1.00 11.97
C CYS A 258 -5.69 -0.94 10.97
N MET A 259 -4.42 -1.15 11.41
CA MET A 259 -3.23 -1.07 10.54
C MET A 259 -2.94 0.36 10.01
N ILE A 260 -3.30 1.39 10.75
CA ILE A 260 -3.07 2.80 10.40
C ILE A 260 -1.87 3.31 11.20
N THR A 261 -0.79 3.69 10.51
CA THR A 261 0.48 4.13 11.12
C THR A 261 0.57 5.62 11.35
N GLU A 262 -0.20 6.41 10.62
CA GLU A 262 -0.13 7.88 10.62
C GLU A 262 -0.42 8.49 11.99
N GLY A 263 -1.16 7.80 12.85
CA GLY A 263 -1.46 8.26 14.21
C GLY A 263 -0.23 8.49 15.10
N VAL A 264 0.94 7.93 14.74
CA VAL A 264 2.17 8.13 15.51
C VAL A 264 3.02 9.30 15.00
N ILE A 265 2.66 9.94 13.87
CA ILE A 265 3.42 11.04 13.26
C ILE A 265 3.66 12.19 14.23
N PRO A 266 2.67 12.67 15.02
CA PRO A 266 2.91 13.77 15.97
C PRO A 266 3.98 13.44 17.01
N ILE A 267 4.07 12.19 17.44
CA ILE A 267 5.06 11.72 18.42
C ILE A 267 6.43 11.57 17.76
N ALA A 268 6.45 11.04 16.53
CA ALA A 268 7.69 10.87 15.76
C ALA A 268 8.30 12.22 15.35
N ALA A 269 7.50 13.23 15.07
CA ALA A 269 7.98 14.57 14.70
C ALA A 269 8.82 15.23 15.82
N ARG A 270 8.54 14.91 17.07
CA ARG A 270 9.26 15.46 18.23
C ARG A 270 10.58 14.77 18.53
N ASP A 271 10.67 13.48 18.25
CA ASP A 271 11.88 12.67 18.51
C ASP A 271 12.11 11.66 17.37
N LEU A 272 12.28 12.20 16.17
CA LEU A 272 12.28 11.44 14.91
C LEU A 272 13.26 10.27 14.95
N LEU A 273 14.52 10.51 15.33
CA LEU A 273 15.57 9.48 15.25
C LEU A 273 15.32 8.32 16.21
N ARG A 274 14.83 8.61 17.44
CA ARG A 274 14.61 7.56 18.44
C ARG A 274 13.34 6.77 18.15
N VAL A 275 12.28 7.47 17.78
CA VAL A 275 10.99 6.84 17.45
C VAL A 275 11.13 6.00 16.18
N VAL A 276 11.58 6.60 15.06
CA VAL A 276 11.76 5.87 13.80
C VAL A 276 12.77 4.74 13.97
N GLY A 277 13.92 5.00 14.58
CA GLY A 277 14.95 3.97 14.80
C GLY A 277 14.42 2.76 15.57
N SER A 278 13.68 2.99 16.67
CA SER A 278 13.09 1.90 17.47
C SER A 278 12.03 1.11 16.68
N CYS A 279 11.18 1.81 15.93
CA CYS A 279 10.16 1.17 15.09
C CYS A 279 10.79 0.36 13.96
N VAL A 280 11.78 0.91 13.25
CA VAL A 280 12.47 0.25 12.15
C VAL A 280 13.18 -1.03 12.60
N VAL A 281 13.93 -0.98 13.69
CA VAL A 281 14.60 -2.18 14.22
C VAL A 281 13.60 -3.25 14.63
N ALA A 282 12.55 -2.86 15.35
CA ALA A 282 11.51 -3.77 15.80
C ALA A 282 10.77 -4.43 14.62
N SER A 283 10.39 -3.64 13.62
CA SER A 283 9.68 -4.13 12.45
C SER A 283 10.58 -4.96 11.52
N ALA A 284 11.87 -4.65 11.47
CA ALA A 284 12.84 -5.49 10.76
C ALA A 284 12.91 -6.89 11.39
N VAL A 285 13.04 -6.97 12.71
CA VAL A 285 13.07 -8.28 13.41
C VAL A 285 11.76 -9.05 13.20
N ALA A 286 10.62 -8.40 13.42
CA ALA A 286 9.32 -9.04 13.28
C ALA A 286 9.04 -9.47 11.84
N GLY A 287 9.35 -8.63 10.84
CA GLY A 287 9.22 -8.95 9.43
C GLY A 287 10.11 -10.14 9.01
N GLY A 288 11.34 -10.18 9.52
CA GLY A 288 12.23 -11.32 9.34
C GLY A 288 11.64 -12.62 9.88
N LEU A 289 11.07 -12.59 11.09
CA LEU A 289 10.40 -13.75 11.70
C LEU A 289 9.18 -14.20 10.90
N ILE A 290 8.33 -13.26 10.45
CA ILE A 290 7.17 -13.52 9.60
C ILE A 290 7.56 -14.34 8.36
N MET A 291 8.60 -13.89 7.65
CA MET A 291 9.06 -14.57 6.42
C MET A 291 9.66 -15.95 6.71
N VAL A 292 10.45 -16.09 7.77
CA VAL A 292 11.06 -17.39 8.16
C VAL A 292 10.00 -18.40 8.61
N TRP A 293 9.02 -17.93 9.38
CA TRP A 293 7.93 -18.77 9.86
C TRP A 293 6.91 -19.11 8.78
N GLY A 294 6.98 -18.48 7.60
CA GLY A 294 6.05 -18.66 6.50
C GLY A 294 4.63 -18.27 6.92
N VAL A 295 4.48 -17.13 7.56
CA VAL A 295 3.18 -16.52 7.81
C VAL A 295 2.75 -15.78 6.55
N GLU A 296 1.52 -16.00 6.12
CA GLU A 296 0.95 -15.44 4.90
C GLU A 296 -0.36 -14.74 5.20
N ALA A 297 -0.57 -13.56 4.61
CA ALA A 297 -1.79 -12.78 4.70
C ALA A 297 -2.47 -12.73 3.34
N PRO A 298 -3.60 -13.41 3.14
CA PRO A 298 -4.30 -13.46 1.85
C PRO A 298 -5.18 -12.23 1.59
N VAL A 299 -5.10 -11.21 2.42
CA VAL A 299 -5.89 -9.97 2.34
C VAL A 299 -4.99 -8.76 2.49
N PRO A 300 -5.26 -7.65 1.77
CA PRO A 300 -4.33 -6.51 1.70
C PRO A 300 -4.48 -5.51 2.84
N HIS A 301 -5.57 -5.56 3.60
CA HIS A 301 -5.87 -4.60 4.67
C HIS A 301 -6.90 -5.17 5.64
N GLY A 302 -7.03 -4.51 6.82
CA GLY A 302 -8.04 -4.88 7.82
C GLY A 302 -7.49 -5.02 9.25
N GLY A 303 -6.17 -4.88 9.44
CA GLY A 303 -5.53 -4.90 10.76
C GLY A 303 -5.77 -6.20 11.53
N MET A 304 -6.01 -6.09 12.85
CA MET A 304 -6.26 -7.25 13.72
C MET A 304 -7.51 -8.05 13.35
N PHE A 305 -8.48 -7.41 12.71
CA PHE A 305 -9.76 -8.06 12.38
C PHE A 305 -9.62 -9.20 11.37
N VAL A 306 -8.61 -9.13 10.52
CA VAL A 306 -8.36 -10.14 9.47
C VAL A 306 -7.23 -11.12 9.82
N VAL A 307 -6.56 -10.95 10.94
CA VAL A 307 -5.50 -11.88 11.40
C VAL A 307 -5.97 -13.34 11.49
N PRO A 308 -7.22 -13.66 11.89
CA PRO A 308 -7.71 -15.05 11.87
C PRO A 308 -7.66 -15.71 10.48
N LEU A 309 -7.59 -14.93 9.39
CA LEU A 309 -7.52 -15.45 8.01
C LEU A 309 -6.09 -15.80 7.57
N PHE A 310 -5.09 -15.45 8.34
CA PHE A 310 -3.68 -15.72 8.02
C PHE A 310 -3.40 -17.21 8.12
N THR A 311 -2.43 -17.71 7.38
CA THR A 311 -2.06 -19.14 7.41
C THR A 311 -1.61 -19.60 8.79
N LYS A 312 -0.98 -18.71 9.58
CA LYS A 312 -0.47 -19.01 10.93
C LYS A 312 -0.73 -17.82 11.86
N PRO A 313 -1.99 -17.55 12.25
CA PRO A 313 -2.38 -16.33 12.97
C PRO A 313 -1.67 -16.18 14.32
N TRP A 314 -1.44 -17.28 15.05
CA TRP A 314 -0.76 -17.25 16.34
C TRP A 314 0.74 -16.88 16.21
N LEU A 315 1.42 -17.29 15.12
CA LEU A 315 2.81 -16.87 14.84
C LEU A 315 2.85 -15.41 14.44
N PHE A 316 1.85 -14.90 13.73
CA PHE A 316 1.70 -13.47 13.46
C PHE A 316 1.60 -12.68 14.78
N CYS A 317 0.70 -13.08 15.67
CA CYS A 317 0.53 -12.43 16.98
C CYS A 317 1.82 -12.49 17.80
N LEU A 318 2.56 -13.60 17.74
CA LEU A 318 3.85 -13.75 18.42
C LEU A 318 4.89 -12.77 17.83
N ALA A 319 5.02 -12.68 16.51
CA ALA A 319 5.91 -11.74 15.85
C ALA A 319 5.55 -10.28 16.19
N LEU A 320 4.27 -9.95 16.16
CA LEU A 320 3.75 -8.63 16.55
C LEU A 320 4.09 -8.33 18.03
N GLY A 321 3.91 -9.29 18.92
CA GLY A 321 4.26 -9.15 20.34
C GLY A 321 5.77 -8.94 20.56
N ILE A 322 6.62 -9.72 19.87
CA ILE A 322 8.08 -9.55 19.91
C ILE A 322 8.47 -8.16 19.39
N GLY A 323 7.98 -7.76 18.20
CA GLY A 323 8.26 -6.45 17.64
C GLY A 323 7.78 -5.30 18.53
N THR A 324 6.56 -5.39 19.04
CA THR A 324 5.99 -4.42 19.99
C THR A 324 6.88 -4.27 21.25
N THR A 325 7.36 -5.40 21.78
CA THR A 325 8.22 -5.40 22.96
C THR A 325 9.58 -4.78 22.66
N ILE A 326 10.20 -5.14 21.54
CA ILE A 326 11.48 -4.55 21.11
C ILE A 326 11.33 -3.04 20.94
N CYS A 327 10.32 -2.58 20.20
CA CYS A 327 10.05 -1.16 20.01
C CYS A 327 9.81 -0.44 21.34
N GLY A 328 8.91 -0.97 22.16
CA GLY A 328 8.54 -0.37 23.44
C GLY A 328 9.70 -0.26 24.41
N VAL A 329 10.48 -1.33 24.60
CA VAL A 329 11.66 -1.33 25.49
C VAL A 329 12.74 -0.42 24.92
N MET A 330 13.09 -0.56 23.64
CA MET A 330 14.13 0.25 23.02
C MET A 330 13.81 1.75 23.11
N LEU A 331 12.57 2.14 22.78
CA LEU A 331 12.15 3.53 22.88
C LEU A 331 12.10 4.02 24.33
N SER A 332 11.66 3.19 25.28
CA SER A 332 11.67 3.51 26.71
C SER A 332 13.06 3.83 27.23
N LEU A 333 14.08 3.14 26.71
CA LEU A 333 15.48 3.39 27.09
C LEU A 333 16.02 4.65 26.41
N LEU A 334 15.74 4.84 25.12
CA LEU A 334 16.33 5.91 24.30
C LEU A 334 15.67 7.27 24.48
N LYS A 335 14.34 7.32 24.68
CA LYS A 335 13.60 8.60 24.79
C LYS A 335 14.03 9.36 26.03
N LYS A 336 14.25 10.68 25.87
CA LYS A 336 14.64 11.56 26.98
C LYS A 336 13.43 11.89 27.87
N PRO A 337 13.65 12.18 29.16
CA PRO A 337 12.61 12.76 30.02
C PRO A 337 12.10 14.09 29.46
N VAL A 338 10.83 14.37 29.65
CA VAL A 338 10.19 15.63 29.28
C VAL A 338 10.71 16.75 30.20
N THR A 339 10.98 17.91 29.61
CA THR A 339 11.36 19.15 30.36
C THR A 339 10.16 20.10 30.38
N GLU A 340 10.18 21.10 31.28
CA GLU A 340 9.14 22.12 31.36
C GLU A 340 8.99 22.90 30.04
N ALA A 341 10.09 23.15 29.33
CA ALA A 341 10.09 23.78 28.02
C ALA A 341 9.36 22.98 26.93
N ASP A 342 9.36 21.63 27.04
CA ASP A 342 8.64 20.76 26.10
C ASP A 342 7.12 20.84 26.32
N GLU A 343 6.65 21.04 27.55
CA GLU A 343 5.22 21.22 27.85
C GLU A 343 4.72 22.62 27.50
N GLU A 344 5.53 23.68 27.70
CA GLU A 344 5.18 25.04 27.25
C GLU A 344 5.03 25.14 25.73
N PHE A 345 5.85 24.41 24.98
CA PHE A 345 5.73 24.37 23.50
C PHE A 345 4.40 23.76 23.06
N ASP A 346 3.94 22.72 23.75
CA ASP A 346 2.65 22.06 23.48
C ASP A 346 1.46 23.00 23.73
N ASP A 347 1.48 23.77 24.80
CA ASP A 347 0.41 24.70 25.13
C ASP A 347 0.31 25.85 24.11
N VAL A 348 1.43 26.32 23.54
CA VAL A 348 1.47 27.34 22.48
C VAL A 348 0.92 26.80 21.16
N GLU A 349 1.26 25.56 20.78
CA GLU A 349 0.79 24.94 19.55
C GLU A 349 -0.72 24.65 19.59
N ASP A 350 -1.26 24.20 20.71
CA ASP A 350 -2.71 23.96 20.91
C ASP A 350 -3.51 25.27 20.82
N HIS A 351 -3.00 26.37 21.33
CA HIS A 351 -3.64 27.69 21.22
C HIS A 351 -3.62 28.23 19.79
N SER A 352 -2.55 28.05 19.03
CA SER A 352 -2.44 28.54 17.65
C SER A 352 -3.41 27.79 16.70
N VAL A 353 -3.54 26.47 16.87
CA VAL A 353 -4.49 25.65 16.08
C VAL A 353 -5.93 26.05 16.37
N ARG A 354 -6.29 26.32 17.63
CA ARG A 354 -7.65 26.75 17.99
C ARG A 354 -8.01 28.13 17.45
N GLU A 355 -7.07 29.09 17.38
CA GLU A 355 -7.30 30.41 16.79
C GLU A 355 -7.53 30.35 15.28
N ASP A 356 -6.81 29.48 14.56
CA ASP A 356 -6.98 29.31 13.11
C ASP A 356 -8.28 28.58 12.76
N ASP A 357 -8.70 27.57 13.52
CA ASP A 357 -10.00 26.90 13.36
C ASP A 357 -11.19 27.84 13.59
N ILE A 358 -11.08 28.80 14.50
CA ILE A 358 -12.13 29.80 14.76
C ILE A 358 -12.25 30.79 13.61
N LYS A 359 -11.16 31.15 12.92
CA LYS A 359 -11.18 32.03 11.75
C LYS A 359 -11.85 31.39 10.54
N PHE A 360 -11.72 30.08 10.34
CA PHE A 360 -12.35 29.36 9.22
C PHE A 360 -13.88 29.17 9.38
N THR A 361 -14.42 29.31 10.59
CA THR A 361 -15.87 29.14 10.87
C THR A 361 -16.65 30.44 10.78
N LEU A 362 -16.02 31.59 10.54
CA LEU A 362 -16.63 32.92 10.51
C LEU A 362 -16.56 33.64 9.15
N GLU A 363 -15.99 32.99 8.10
CA GLU A 363 -16.06 33.41 6.70
C GLU A 363 -16.97 32.45 5.89
#